data_c7b786f41d808a25ed910f0fc5fe1cfe
#
_entry.id   c7b786f41d808a25ed910f0fc5fe1cfe
#
_cell.length_a   1.000
_cell.length_b   1.000
_cell.length_c   1.000
_cell.angle_alpha   90.00
_cell.angle_beta   90.00
_cell.angle_gamma   90.00
#
_symmetry.space_group_name_H-M   'P 1'
#
loop_
_entity.id
_entity.type
_entity.pdbx_description
1 polymer ?
#
loop_
_entity_poly.entity_id
_entity_poly.type
_entity_poly.pdbx_seq_one_letter_code
_entity_poly.pdbx_strand_id
1 'polypeptide(L)'
;MTNKSLGNPFDGNISLTHTKDCGCETCNAAHKGVDINSEKQSRMLFEQQAQSSVQLDPSQLSKQQQAAQQTSFGSSDDMMGQVIENAIIRGVFGQSEAGRRNFMKMVGASTAAAVIGSILPIEKAKAAVMDSLGKLEKTKLNIGFVPITCATPIIMAKPMGFYEKYGLNVDVIKTAGWAVARDKSLAGEYDASHMLTPMPLAMTMGAGSSPVPYIMPAVENINGQAIVLHNKHKDKRDPKKWKGFKFGVPFEYSMHNFLLRYYVAEFGLDPDVDIQIRVVPPPEMVANLRAGNLDGYLSPDPFNQRAVWEKIGFLHILTKEIWEGHPCCAFACSQQFASENPNTYTALLRSIVDATHYSQKHENRKEIAQEISPKNYLNQPVQVVEQVLTGYYADGLGGVQNVPNRIDFDPFPWHSMAVWILTQMKRWGYISGDINYKQIAEQVYLASDAEKTMRALGYPAPTTTYQNYTIMDKEFDPAKAEAYLQSFAIKK
;
A
#
# COMPACT_ATOMS: atom_id res chain seq x y z
N MET A 1 -6.57 -29.62 -26.98
CA MET A 1 -7.04 -28.24 -27.02
C MET A 1 -6.33 -27.52 -25.88
N THR A 2 -5.41 -26.65 -26.19
CA THR A 2 -4.54 -25.97 -25.20
C THR A 2 -5.37 -24.97 -24.39
N ASN A 3 -5.47 -25.19 -23.09
CA ASN A 3 -6.00 -24.23 -22.12
C ASN A 3 -5.25 -22.90 -22.29
N LYS A 4 -5.82 -21.97 -23.03
CA LYS A 4 -5.41 -20.57 -22.90
C LYS A 4 -6.03 -20.07 -21.60
N SER A 5 -5.23 -20.10 -20.53
CA SER A 5 -5.56 -19.40 -19.28
C SER A 5 -6.06 -18.00 -19.61
N LEU A 6 -7.05 -17.52 -18.89
CA LEU A 6 -7.30 -16.07 -18.78
C LEU A 6 -5.93 -15.46 -18.51
N GLY A 7 -5.37 -14.76 -19.49
CA GLY A 7 -4.00 -14.31 -19.43
C GLY A 7 -3.78 -13.46 -18.19
N ASN A 8 -2.55 -13.48 -17.67
CA ASN A 8 -2.13 -12.66 -16.54
C ASN A 8 -2.67 -11.22 -16.71
N PRO A 9 -3.57 -10.71 -15.84
CA PRO A 9 -4.14 -9.37 -15.96
C PRO A 9 -3.08 -8.26 -15.92
N PHE A 10 -1.85 -8.62 -15.52
CA PHE A 10 -0.67 -7.77 -15.55
C PHE A 10 0.16 -7.92 -16.82
N ASP A 11 -0.19 -8.85 -17.71
CA ASP A 11 0.40 -8.92 -19.04
C ASP A 11 -0.02 -7.66 -19.81
N GLY A 12 0.95 -6.81 -20.12
CA GLY A 12 0.73 -5.63 -20.93
C GLY A 12 0.11 -5.93 -22.32
N ASN A 13 0.02 -7.20 -22.75
CA ASN A 13 -0.63 -7.64 -23.98
C ASN A 13 -2.14 -7.92 -23.82
N ILE A 14 -2.66 -7.92 -22.56
CA ILE A 14 -4.07 -8.14 -22.29
C ILE A 14 -4.73 -6.81 -21.94
N SER A 15 -5.69 -6.40 -22.78
CA SER A 15 -6.50 -5.23 -22.49
C SER A 15 -7.61 -5.57 -21.51
N LEU A 16 -7.60 -4.97 -20.33
CA LEU A 16 -8.72 -5.04 -19.38
C LEU A 16 -9.95 -4.23 -19.85
N THR A 17 -9.84 -3.60 -21.00
CA THR A 17 -10.94 -2.78 -21.56
C THR A 17 -11.95 -3.60 -22.37
N HIS A 18 -11.69 -4.87 -22.62
CA HIS A 18 -12.59 -5.72 -23.36
C HIS A 18 -13.81 -6.10 -22.52
N THR A 19 -14.99 -5.83 -23.06
CA THR A 19 -16.27 -6.21 -22.47
C THR A 19 -16.82 -7.46 -23.11
N LYS A 20 -17.85 -8.07 -22.53
CA LYS A 20 -18.55 -9.23 -23.05
C LYS A 20 -19.04 -9.06 -24.50
N ASP A 21 -19.30 -7.84 -24.90
CA ASP A 21 -19.89 -7.47 -26.20
C ASP A 21 -18.87 -6.84 -27.16
N CYS A 22 -17.57 -6.87 -26.85
CA CYS A 22 -16.55 -6.18 -27.66
C CYS A 22 -16.28 -6.79 -29.03
N GLY A 23 -16.74 -8.01 -29.30
CA GLY A 23 -16.63 -8.70 -30.60
C GLY A 23 -15.21 -9.02 -31.07
N CYS A 24 -14.15 -8.69 -30.29
CA CYS A 24 -12.77 -9.00 -30.68
C CYS A 24 -12.43 -10.48 -30.46
N GLU A 25 -11.40 -10.98 -31.17
CA GLU A 25 -10.96 -12.37 -31.05
C GLU A 25 -10.57 -12.75 -29.62
N THR A 26 -9.94 -11.84 -28.88
CA THR A 26 -9.51 -12.07 -27.50
C THR A 26 -10.70 -12.22 -26.56
N CYS A 27 -11.73 -11.38 -26.70
CA CYS A 27 -12.97 -11.51 -25.93
C CYS A 27 -13.79 -12.72 -26.35
N ASN A 28 -13.89 -13.01 -27.64
CA ASN A 28 -14.56 -14.19 -28.14
C ASN A 28 -13.91 -15.49 -27.63
N ALA A 29 -12.58 -15.53 -27.53
CA ALA A 29 -11.86 -16.65 -26.95
C ALA A 29 -12.10 -16.77 -25.43
N ALA A 30 -12.16 -15.64 -24.72
CA ALA A 30 -12.39 -15.61 -23.27
C ALA A 30 -13.86 -15.91 -22.89
N HIS A 31 -14.83 -15.54 -23.74
CA HIS A 31 -16.26 -15.72 -23.45
C HIS A 31 -16.87 -17.00 -23.99
N LYS A 32 -16.22 -17.67 -24.94
CA LYS A 32 -16.67 -18.98 -25.47
C LYS A 32 -16.33 -20.18 -24.60
N GLY A 33 -15.60 -19.96 -23.52
CA GLY A 33 -15.18 -21.03 -22.64
C GLY A 33 -14.82 -20.50 -21.25
N VAL A 34 -15.79 -19.99 -20.53
CA VAL A 34 -15.68 -19.98 -19.06
C VAL A 34 -15.86 -21.44 -18.63
N ASP A 35 -14.78 -22.20 -18.76
CA ASP A 35 -14.71 -23.55 -18.24
C ASP A 35 -14.66 -23.45 -16.71
N ILE A 36 -15.57 -24.16 -16.05
CA ILE A 36 -15.61 -24.35 -14.59
C ILE A 36 -14.23 -24.77 -14.03
N ASN A 37 -13.36 -25.36 -14.85
CA ASN A 37 -11.99 -25.69 -14.49
C ASN A 37 -11.04 -24.47 -14.46
N SER A 38 -11.27 -23.43 -15.27
CA SER A 38 -10.49 -22.19 -15.20
C SER A 38 -10.86 -21.36 -13.97
N GLU A 39 -12.14 -21.38 -13.56
CA GLU A 39 -12.57 -20.80 -12.26
C GLU A 39 -11.96 -21.55 -11.08
N LYS A 40 -11.91 -22.90 -11.14
CA LYS A 40 -11.23 -23.71 -10.13
C LYS A 40 -9.74 -23.42 -10.07
N GLN A 41 -9.08 -23.23 -11.20
CA GLN A 41 -7.65 -22.97 -11.28
C GLN A 41 -7.31 -21.54 -10.80
N SER A 42 -8.13 -20.56 -11.14
CA SER A 42 -8.05 -19.19 -10.59
C SER A 42 -8.31 -19.17 -9.08
N ARG A 43 -9.25 -20.00 -8.62
CA ARG A 43 -9.55 -20.17 -7.20
C ARG A 43 -8.42 -20.87 -6.45
N MET A 44 -7.80 -21.89 -7.03
CA MET A 44 -6.64 -22.58 -6.44
C MET A 44 -5.40 -21.66 -6.38
N LEU A 45 -5.13 -20.87 -7.41
CA LEU A 45 -4.07 -19.88 -7.42
C LEU A 45 -4.34 -18.78 -6.37
N PHE A 46 -5.59 -18.38 -6.24
CA PHE A 46 -6.03 -17.43 -5.21
C PHE A 46 -5.88 -18.01 -3.81
N GLU A 47 -6.31 -19.25 -3.58
CA GLU A 47 -6.17 -19.94 -2.29
C GLU A 47 -4.70 -20.22 -1.96
N GLN A 48 -3.85 -20.53 -2.95
CA GLN A 48 -2.40 -20.65 -2.79
C GLN A 48 -1.73 -19.30 -2.48
N GLN A 49 -2.12 -18.21 -3.12
CA GLN A 49 -1.61 -16.88 -2.81
C GLN A 49 -2.10 -16.39 -1.45
N ALA A 50 -3.35 -16.65 -1.08
CA ALA A 50 -3.88 -16.34 0.24
C ALA A 50 -3.20 -17.16 1.34
N GLN A 51 -2.91 -18.44 1.09
CA GLN A 51 -2.17 -19.31 1.99
C GLN A 51 -0.67 -18.96 2.06
N SER A 52 -0.06 -18.54 0.96
CA SER A 52 1.34 -18.10 0.95
C SER A 52 1.55 -16.75 1.64
N SER A 53 0.51 -15.92 1.74
CA SER A 53 0.55 -14.69 2.53
C SER A 53 0.33 -14.91 4.03
N VAL A 54 -0.18 -16.09 4.44
CA VAL A 54 -0.54 -16.40 5.84
C VAL A 54 0.36 -17.44 6.48
N GLN A 55 0.97 -18.35 5.70
CA GLN A 55 1.90 -19.37 6.20
C GLN A 55 2.93 -19.71 5.10
N LEU A 56 4.12 -19.13 5.24
CA LEU A 56 5.29 -19.80 4.66
C LEU A 56 5.43 -21.16 5.35
N ASP A 57 5.46 -22.24 4.57
CA ASP A 57 5.74 -23.58 5.09
C ASP A 57 7.03 -23.50 5.94
N PRO A 58 6.98 -23.86 7.24
CA PRO A 58 8.15 -23.81 8.11
C PRO A 58 9.36 -24.56 7.55
N SER A 59 9.15 -25.55 6.69
CA SER A 59 10.23 -26.30 6.02
C SER A 59 10.93 -25.51 4.91
N GLN A 60 10.31 -24.47 4.38
CA GLN A 60 10.87 -23.59 3.33
C GLN A 60 11.50 -22.32 3.91
N LEU A 61 11.33 -22.07 5.19
CA LEU A 61 11.97 -20.97 5.89
C LEU A 61 13.42 -21.27 6.14
N SER A 62 14.30 -20.32 5.89
CA SER A 62 15.68 -20.43 6.35
C SER A 62 15.68 -20.61 7.87
N LYS A 63 16.72 -21.27 8.43
CA LYS A 63 16.86 -21.43 9.89
C LYS A 63 16.73 -20.11 10.68
N GLN A 64 17.04 -18.98 10.02
CA GLN A 64 16.88 -17.63 10.57
C GLN A 64 15.45 -17.14 10.60
N GLN A 65 14.65 -17.50 9.60
CA GLN A 65 13.21 -17.18 9.53
C GLN A 65 12.42 -18.03 10.54
N GLN A 66 12.83 -19.29 10.74
CA GLN A 66 12.24 -20.17 11.76
C GLN A 66 12.55 -19.68 13.19
N ALA A 67 13.76 -19.18 13.43
CA ALA A 67 14.14 -18.60 14.74
C ALA A 67 13.37 -17.30 15.02
N ALA A 68 13.10 -16.47 14.00
CA ALA A 68 12.30 -15.24 14.14
C ALA A 68 10.82 -15.51 14.44
N GLN A 69 10.27 -16.64 13.99
CA GLN A 69 8.88 -17.04 14.29
C GLN A 69 8.73 -17.68 15.68
N GLN A 70 9.80 -18.23 16.24
CA GLN A 70 9.77 -18.93 17.54
C GLN A 70 10.05 -18.02 18.74
N THR A 71 10.50 -16.80 18.53
CA THR A 71 10.67 -15.81 19.61
C THR A 71 9.32 -15.23 19.97
N SER A 72 8.77 -15.64 21.12
CA SER A 72 7.70 -14.89 21.78
C SER A 72 8.25 -13.52 22.11
N PHE A 73 7.68 -12.48 21.51
CA PHE A 73 8.07 -11.10 21.77
C PHE A 73 7.76 -10.76 23.22
N GLY A 74 8.76 -10.37 23.98
CA GLY A 74 8.65 -9.74 25.28
C GLY A 74 8.03 -8.33 25.19
N SER A 75 8.49 -7.40 26.01
CA SER A 75 8.03 -6.01 25.99
C SER A 75 8.32 -5.31 24.66
N SER A 76 7.70 -4.15 24.42
CA SER A 76 7.91 -3.33 23.20
C SER A 76 9.39 -2.95 23.00
N ASP A 77 10.11 -2.76 24.10
CA ASP A 77 11.55 -2.46 24.07
C ASP A 77 12.36 -3.64 23.53
N ASP A 78 11.97 -4.87 23.86
CA ASP A 78 12.61 -6.10 23.34
C ASP A 78 12.32 -6.29 21.85
N MET A 79 11.11 -5.99 21.41
CA MET A 79 10.71 -6.12 20.00
C MET A 79 11.40 -5.05 19.15
N MET A 80 11.43 -3.80 19.60
CA MET A 80 12.11 -2.71 18.93
C MET A 80 13.62 -2.92 18.92
N GLY A 81 14.20 -3.36 20.05
CA GLY A 81 15.60 -3.75 20.15
C GLY A 81 15.96 -4.83 19.13
N GLN A 82 15.16 -5.89 18.98
CA GLN A 82 15.38 -6.96 18.03
C GLN A 82 15.21 -6.51 16.56
N VAL A 83 14.22 -5.65 16.28
CA VAL A 83 14.01 -5.10 14.93
C VAL A 83 15.21 -4.23 14.52
N ILE A 84 15.62 -3.30 15.38
CA ILE A 84 16.79 -2.44 15.17
C ILE A 84 18.05 -3.30 15.06
N GLU A 85 18.27 -4.22 15.96
CA GLU A 85 19.42 -5.11 16.01
C GLU A 85 19.55 -5.96 14.73
N ASN A 86 18.48 -6.60 14.29
CA ASN A 86 18.48 -7.39 13.05
C ASN A 86 18.70 -6.53 11.80
N ALA A 87 18.12 -5.33 11.78
CA ALA A 87 18.27 -4.39 10.67
C ALA A 87 19.71 -3.93 10.50
N ILE A 88 20.38 -3.63 11.58
CA ILE A 88 21.74 -3.12 11.60
C ILE A 88 22.76 -4.20 11.36
N ILE A 89 22.56 -5.37 11.96
CA ILE A 89 23.40 -6.54 11.72
C ILE A 89 23.42 -6.87 10.22
N ARG A 90 22.29 -6.74 9.53
CA ARG A 90 22.23 -6.92 8.07
C ARG A 90 22.84 -5.77 7.28
N GLY A 91 22.61 -4.52 7.68
CA GLY A 91 23.16 -3.34 7.01
C GLY A 91 24.68 -3.21 7.13
N VAL A 92 25.24 -3.53 8.31
CA VAL A 92 26.68 -3.39 8.57
C VAL A 92 27.48 -4.62 8.12
N PHE A 93 26.94 -5.83 8.24
CA PHE A 93 27.68 -7.08 8.00
C PHE A 93 27.25 -7.84 6.74
N GLY A 94 26.27 -7.33 5.99
CA GLY A 94 25.74 -8.02 4.82
C GLY A 94 25.24 -9.43 5.17
N GLN A 95 25.50 -10.41 4.30
CA GLN A 95 25.14 -11.81 4.52
C GLN A 95 26.19 -12.63 5.29
N SER A 96 27.23 -11.99 5.85
CA SER A 96 28.32 -12.68 6.56
C SER A 96 27.90 -13.10 7.97
N GLU A 97 27.57 -14.39 8.13
CA GLU A 97 27.24 -14.98 9.44
C GLU A 97 28.39 -14.89 10.46
N ALA A 98 29.65 -14.88 10.00
CA ALA A 98 30.81 -14.82 10.88
C ALA A 98 31.00 -13.40 11.45
N GLY A 99 30.83 -12.36 10.64
CA GLY A 99 30.88 -10.96 11.07
C GLY A 99 29.81 -10.64 12.11
N ARG A 100 28.59 -11.14 11.85
CA ARG A 100 27.44 -11.00 12.72
C ARG A 100 27.63 -11.64 14.11
N ARG A 101 28.11 -12.89 14.15
CA ARG A 101 28.36 -13.60 15.41
C ARG A 101 29.47 -12.95 16.26
N ASN A 102 30.51 -12.42 15.61
CA ASN A 102 31.58 -11.74 16.33
C ASN A 102 31.13 -10.39 16.89
N PHE A 103 30.32 -9.65 16.17
CA PHE A 103 29.73 -8.40 16.65
C PHE A 103 28.83 -8.64 17.87
N MET A 104 27.91 -9.63 17.79
CA MET A 104 27.01 -9.97 18.90
C MET A 104 27.74 -10.45 20.16
N LYS A 105 28.90 -11.04 20.01
CA LYS A 105 29.76 -11.43 21.13
C LYS A 105 30.49 -10.24 21.77
N MET A 106 30.80 -9.20 21.00
CA MET A 106 31.51 -8.01 21.49
C MET A 106 30.63 -6.97 22.15
N VAL A 107 29.37 -6.89 21.72
CA VAL A 107 28.49 -5.78 22.06
C VAL A 107 27.24 -6.30 22.75
N GLY A 108 27.12 -6.81 23.81
CA GLY A 108 25.88 -7.34 24.44
C GLY A 108 24.61 -6.53 24.09
N ALA A 109 23.47 -7.17 24.06
CA ALA A 109 22.21 -6.68 23.47
C ALA A 109 21.78 -5.25 23.90
N SER A 110 22.08 -4.81 25.11
CA SER A 110 21.71 -3.46 25.61
C SER A 110 22.60 -2.32 25.12
N THR A 111 23.79 -2.63 24.61
CA THR A 111 24.78 -1.64 24.12
C THR A 111 24.75 -1.50 22.59
N ALA A 112 24.18 -2.50 21.90
CA ALA A 112 24.06 -2.50 20.45
C ALA A 112 23.26 -1.29 19.93
N ALA A 113 22.11 -0.99 20.51
CA ALA A 113 21.28 0.14 20.12
C ALA A 113 21.99 1.51 20.27
N ALA A 114 22.81 1.68 21.29
CA ALA A 114 23.55 2.94 21.52
C ALA A 114 24.74 3.12 20.55
N VAL A 115 25.47 2.04 20.27
CA VAL A 115 26.60 2.07 19.33
C VAL A 115 26.12 2.29 17.89
N ILE A 116 24.95 1.83 17.57
CA ILE A 116 24.33 1.89 16.26
C ILE A 116 23.76 3.27 15.94
N GLY A 117 23.17 3.95 16.90
CA GLY A 117 22.80 5.36 16.76
C GLY A 117 24.01 6.26 16.43
N SER A 118 25.23 5.81 16.78
CA SER A 118 26.46 6.52 16.45
C SER A 118 27.09 6.13 15.09
N ILE A 119 26.74 4.96 14.52
CA ILE A 119 27.35 4.43 13.29
C ILE A 119 26.46 4.65 12.06
N LEU A 120 25.15 4.69 12.23
CA LEU A 120 24.22 5.06 11.17
C LEU A 120 23.79 6.52 11.33
N PRO A 121 24.35 7.43 10.55
CA PRO A 121 23.96 8.82 10.63
C PRO A 121 22.61 9.02 9.92
N ILE A 122 21.52 8.71 10.61
CA ILE A 122 20.17 9.24 10.28
C ILE A 122 20.26 10.77 10.13
N GLU A 123 21.10 11.41 10.93
CA GLU A 123 21.44 12.82 10.82
C GLU A 123 22.17 13.19 9.51
N LYS A 124 22.98 12.31 8.93
CA LYS A 124 23.65 12.60 7.64
C LYS A 124 22.73 12.43 6.44
N ALA A 125 21.79 11.48 6.47
CA ALA A 125 20.72 11.43 5.50
C ALA A 125 19.83 12.69 5.60
N LYS A 126 19.57 13.17 6.80
CA LYS A 126 18.87 14.45 7.06
C LYS A 126 19.63 15.67 6.58
N ALA A 127 20.96 15.70 6.69
CA ALA A 127 21.77 16.84 6.26
C ALA A 127 21.92 16.93 4.73
N ALA A 128 21.92 15.81 4.02
CA ALA A 128 22.06 15.79 2.55
C ALA A 128 20.84 16.38 1.82
N VAL A 129 19.69 16.49 2.47
CA VAL A 129 18.48 17.15 1.91
C VAL A 129 18.64 18.69 1.84
N MET A 130 19.59 19.25 2.57
CA MET A 130 19.70 20.72 2.77
C MET A 130 20.53 21.45 1.71
N ASP A 131 21.41 20.77 1.00
CA ASP A 131 22.29 21.38 0.00
C ASP A 131 21.95 20.91 -1.41
N SER A 132 22.39 21.67 -2.43
CA SER A 132 22.24 21.32 -3.84
C SER A 132 22.59 19.85 -4.07
N LEU A 133 21.76 19.12 -4.82
CA LEU A 133 22.00 17.72 -5.19
C LEU A 133 23.47 17.53 -5.56
N GLY A 134 24.20 16.75 -4.78
CA GLY A 134 25.54 16.29 -5.13
C GLY A 134 25.51 15.34 -6.35
N LYS A 135 26.66 14.77 -6.69
CA LYS A 135 26.71 13.74 -7.74
C LYS A 135 25.87 12.53 -7.30
N LEU A 136 24.94 12.10 -8.14
CA LEU A 136 24.10 10.94 -7.88
C LEU A 136 24.97 9.67 -7.82
N GLU A 137 24.75 8.86 -6.82
CA GLU A 137 25.44 7.58 -6.62
C GLU A 137 24.98 6.56 -7.66
N LYS A 138 23.67 6.58 -7.95
CA LYS A 138 23.00 5.70 -8.91
C LYS A 138 21.97 6.51 -9.71
N THR A 139 22.05 6.48 -11.04
CA THR A 139 21.12 7.20 -11.90
C THR A 139 20.05 6.30 -12.50
N LYS A 140 20.34 5.02 -12.72
CA LYS A 140 19.40 4.02 -13.22
C LYS A 140 18.73 3.31 -12.07
N LEU A 141 17.39 3.42 -11.95
CA LEU A 141 16.61 2.89 -10.85
C LEU A 141 15.45 2.03 -11.35
N ASN A 142 15.13 1.00 -10.59
CA ASN A 142 13.96 0.14 -10.77
C ASN A 142 12.92 0.48 -9.70
N ILE A 143 11.73 0.91 -10.12
CA ILE A 143 10.63 1.21 -9.19
C ILE A 143 9.41 0.34 -9.53
N GLY A 144 9.01 -0.52 -8.58
CA GLY A 144 7.83 -1.35 -8.72
C GLY A 144 6.54 -0.58 -8.45
N PHE A 145 5.49 -0.81 -9.26
CA PHE A 145 4.17 -0.26 -9.00
C PHE A 145 3.05 -1.26 -9.28
N VAL A 146 1.99 -1.20 -8.50
CA VAL A 146 0.72 -1.89 -8.78
C VAL A 146 -0.15 -0.96 -9.63
N PRO A 147 -0.78 -1.45 -10.73
CA PRO A 147 -1.48 -0.61 -11.71
C PRO A 147 -2.83 -0.11 -11.18
N ILE A 148 -2.79 0.88 -10.32
CA ILE A 148 -3.92 1.57 -9.69
C ILE A 148 -3.72 3.08 -9.71
N THR A 149 -4.80 3.84 -9.60
CA THR A 149 -4.73 5.32 -9.62
C THR A 149 -3.97 5.89 -8.42
N CYS A 150 -3.83 5.14 -7.34
CA CYS A 150 -3.05 5.57 -6.17
C CYS A 150 -1.56 5.72 -6.50
N ALA A 151 -1.03 4.96 -7.47
CA ALA A 151 0.35 5.04 -7.93
C ALA A 151 0.59 6.18 -8.97
N THR A 152 -0.37 7.07 -9.13
CA THR A 152 -0.29 8.17 -10.11
C THR A 152 1.04 8.93 -10.06
N PRO A 153 1.55 9.39 -8.89
CA PRO A 153 2.81 10.14 -8.86
C PRO A 153 4.01 9.35 -9.39
N ILE A 154 4.15 8.09 -8.99
CA ILE A 154 5.23 7.20 -9.48
C ILE A 154 5.10 6.95 -10.98
N ILE A 155 3.89 6.67 -11.46
CA ILE A 155 3.66 6.31 -12.87
C ILE A 155 3.88 7.53 -13.77
N MET A 156 3.18 8.64 -13.49
CA MET A 156 3.22 9.83 -14.33
C MET A 156 4.60 10.50 -14.35
N ALA A 157 5.39 10.33 -13.29
CA ALA A 157 6.72 10.89 -13.21
C ALA A 157 7.62 10.44 -14.37
N LYS A 158 7.35 9.28 -14.98
CA LYS A 158 8.09 8.79 -16.16
C LYS A 158 7.67 9.50 -17.46
N PRO A 159 6.42 9.39 -17.94
CA PRO A 159 6.03 10.03 -19.20
C PRO A 159 6.05 11.56 -19.14
N MET A 160 5.87 12.17 -17.98
CA MET A 160 5.85 13.61 -17.81
C MET A 160 7.22 14.22 -17.42
N GLY A 161 8.29 13.41 -17.38
CA GLY A 161 9.66 13.89 -17.24
C GLY A 161 10.08 14.34 -15.84
N PHE A 162 9.34 13.99 -14.78
CA PHE A 162 9.72 14.37 -13.42
C PHE A 162 10.99 13.67 -12.94
N TYR A 163 11.23 12.42 -13.33
CA TYR A 163 12.47 11.73 -12.99
C TYR A 163 13.68 12.33 -13.70
N GLU A 164 13.54 12.59 -14.99
CA GLU A 164 14.57 13.16 -15.83
C GLU A 164 14.96 14.58 -15.38
N LYS A 165 14.01 15.36 -14.88
CA LYS A 165 14.23 16.70 -14.29
C LYS A 165 15.26 16.66 -13.16
N TYR A 166 15.34 15.56 -12.41
CA TYR A 166 16.28 15.38 -11.31
C TYR A 166 17.45 14.45 -11.66
N GLY A 167 17.71 14.23 -12.97
CA GLY A 167 18.83 13.44 -13.45
C GLY A 167 18.71 11.93 -13.31
N LEU A 168 17.48 11.44 -13.07
CA LEU A 168 17.21 10.02 -12.87
C LEU A 168 16.70 9.36 -14.15
N ASN A 169 17.16 8.14 -14.41
CA ASN A 169 16.63 7.25 -15.42
C ASN A 169 15.90 6.08 -14.71
N VAL A 170 14.58 6.19 -14.61
CA VAL A 170 13.76 5.26 -13.84
C VAL A 170 13.02 4.30 -14.79
N ASP A 171 13.16 3.01 -14.53
CA ASP A 171 12.31 1.98 -15.09
C ASP A 171 11.13 1.74 -14.11
N VAL A 172 9.91 2.13 -14.50
CA VAL A 172 8.70 1.87 -13.73
C VAL A 172 8.16 0.48 -14.10
N ILE A 173 8.20 -0.45 -13.14
CA ILE A 173 7.97 -1.88 -13.38
C ILE A 173 6.60 -2.28 -12.82
N LYS A 174 5.70 -2.69 -13.72
CA LYS A 174 4.38 -3.17 -13.35
C LYS A 174 4.46 -4.46 -12.53
N THR A 175 3.81 -4.47 -11.37
CA THR A 175 3.85 -5.54 -10.39
C THR A 175 2.48 -6.20 -10.24
N ALA A 176 2.46 -7.52 -10.08
CA ALA A 176 1.23 -8.31 -10.02
C ALA A 176 0.36 -8.03 -8.77
N GLY A 177 0.96 -7.55 -7.69
CA GLY A 177 0.27 -7.24 -6.44
C GLY A 177 1.28 -6.95 -5.33
N TRP A 178 0.78 -6.62 -4.15
CA TRP A 178 1.65 -6.14 -3.06
C TRP A 178 2.51 -7.22 -2.41
N ALA A 179 2.09 -8.48 -2.40
CA ALA A 179 2.97 -9.57 -1.97
C ALA A 179 4.23 -9.63 -2.84
N VAL A 180 4.06 -9.56 -4.17
CA VAL A 180 5.19 -9.54 -5.12
C VAL A 180 6.01 -8.26 -4.99
N ALA A 181 5.37 -7.10 -4.80
CA ALA A 181 6.07 -5.84 -4.56
C ALA A 181 6.94 -5.91 -3.32
N ARG A 182 6.41 -6.42 -2.20
CA ARG A 182 7.15 -6.66 -0.96
C ARG A 182 8.35 -7.57 -1.20
N ASP A 183 8.13 -8.73 -1.79
CA ASP A 183 9.17 -9.76 -1.93
C ASP A 183 10.30 -9.29 -2.86
N LYS A 184 9.98 -8.62 -3.97
CA LYS A 184 10.97 -8.02 -4.87
C LYS A 184 11.74 -6.87 -4.22
N SER A 185 11.05 -6.05 -3.41
CA SER A 185 11.69 -5.00 -2.63
C SER A 185 12.65 -5.57 -1.58
N LEU A 186 12.24 -6.64 -0.87
CA LEU A 186 13.10 -7.33 0.10
C LEU A 186 14.29 -8.04 -0.57
N ALA A 187 14.12 -8.50 -1.80
CA ALA A 187 15.18 -9.12 -2.60
C ALA A 187 16.16 -8.09 -3.21
N GLY A 188 15.85 -6.77 -3.12
CA GLY A 188 16.65 -5.72 -3.73
C GLY A 188 16.52 -5.61 -5.26
N GLU A 189 15.48 -6.23 -5.84
CA GLU A 189 15.15 -6.08 -7.25
C GLU A 189 14.59 -4.69 -7.58
N TYR A 190 13.92 -4.06 -6.60
CA TYR A 190 13.44 -2.69 -6.66
C TYR A 190 14.25 -1.80 -5.72
N ASP A 191 14.69 -0.65 -6.23
CA ASP A 191 15.36 0.39 -5.44
C ASP A 191 14.36 1.12 -4.54
N ALA A 192 13.15 1.29 -5.04
CA ALA A 192 12.00 1.83 -4.32
C ALA A 192 10.72 1.22 -4.89
N SER A 193 9.59 1.39 -4.23
CA SER A 193 8.34 0.78 -4.63
C SER A 193 7.13 1.60 -4.19
N HIS A 194 6.09 1.55 -5.01
CA HIS A 194 4.73 1.86 -4.61
C HIS A 194 4.26 0.83 -3.59
N MET A 195 3.93 1.26 -2.40
CA MET A 195 3.46 0.42 -1.31
C MET A 195 2.15 0.95 -0.73
N LEU A 196 1.39 0.06 -0.08
CA LEU A 196 0.30 0.49 0.80
C LEU A 196 0.89 1.07 2.07
N THR A 197 0.34 2.15 2.58
CA THR A 197 0.90 2.86 3.74
C THR A 197 1.14 2.00 4.99
N PRO A 198 0.39 0.92 5.29
CA PRO A 198 0.73 0.01 6.38
C PRO A 198 1.95 -0.90 6.11
N MET A 199 2.34 -1.12 4.84
CA MET A 199 3.39 -2.10 4.50
C MET A 199 4.78 -1.74 5.06
N PRO A 200 5.28 -0.50 4.96
CA PRO A 200 6.56 -0.14 5.55
C PRO A 200 6.62 -0.35 7.07
N LEU A 201 5.51 -0.09 7.77
CA LEU A 201 5.38 -0.39 9.20
C LEU A 201 5.46 -1.91 9.44
N ALA A 202 4.65 -2.69 8.70
CA ALA A 202 4.63 -4.14 8.83
C ALA A 202 5.99 -4.77 8.51
N MET A 203 6.66 -4.33 7.43
CA MET A 203 7.99 -4.83 7.03
C MET A 203 9.06 -4.50 8.07
N THR A 204 9.04 -3.29 8.62
CA THR A 204 9.98 -2.87 9.66
C THR A 204 9.77 -3.67 10.96
N MET A 205 8.52 -3.93 11.32
CA MET A 205 8.18 -4.71 12.51
C MET A 205 8.28 -6.23 12.31
N GLY A 206 8.49 -6.70 11.09
CA GLY A 206 8.52 -8.14 10.78
C GLY A 206 7.14 -8.80 10.78
N ALA A 207 6.06 -8.01 10.67
CA ALA A 207 4.72 -8.55 10.53
C ALA A 207 4.50 -9.08 9.10
N GLY A 208 4.26 -10.38 8.97
CA GLY A 208 4.08 -11.05 7.68
C GLY A 208 5.34 -11.19 6.82
N SER A 209 6.53 -10.85 7.33
CA SER A 209 7.82 -11.02 6.66
C SER A 209 8.96 -11.02 7.67
N SER A 210 10.19 -11.29 7.23
CA SER A 210 11.36 -10.98 8.05
C SER A 210 11.46 -9.46 8.26
N PRO A 211 11.81 -8.98 9.46
CA PRO A 211 11.95 -7.56 9.73
C PRO A 211 13.09 -6.97 8.89
N VAL A 212 12.75 -5.95 8.12
CA VAL A 212 13.72 -5.15 7.35
C VAL A 212 13.31 -3.68 7.49
N PRO A 213 14.21 -2.78 7.88
CA PRO A 213 13.91 -1.36 8.00
C PRO A 213 13.51 -0.77 6.65
N TYR A 214 12.25 -0.40 6.57
CA TYR A 214 11.68 0.32 5.44
C TYR A 214 11.27 1.72 5.90
N ILE A 215 11.43 2.69 5.02
CA ILE A 215 11.07 4.07 5.24
C ILE A 215 10.05 4.52 4.21
N MET A 216 9.18 5.40 4.63
CA MET A 216 8.15 6.04 3.84
C MET A 216 8.33 7.56 3.89
N PRO A 217 9.09 8.15 2.97
CA PRO A 217 9.33 9.58 2.97
C PRO A 217 8.21 10.38 2.31
N ALA A 218 7.30 9.74 1.57
CA ALA A 218 6.15 10.42 1.00
C ALA A 218 4.93 9.51 0.92
N VAL A 219 3.76 10.07 1.23
CA VAL A 219 2.46 9.54 0.81
C VAL A 219 2.26 9.89 -0.66
N GLU A 220 1.71 9.00 -1.45
CA GLU A 220 1.40 9.28 -2.85
C GLU A 220 -0.01 9.85 -3.01
N ASN A 221 -0.97 9.22 -2.30
CA ASN A 221 -2.34 9.66 -2.33
C ASN A 221 -3.06 9.49 -0.99
N ILE A 222 -4.06 10.31 -0.80
CA ILE A 222 -5.06 10.20 0.25
C ILE A 222 -6.44 9.89 -0.37
N ASN A 223 -7.34 9.26 0.39
CA ASN A 223 -8.62 8.77 -0.14
C ASN A 223 -8.44 7.75 -1.28
N GLY A 224 -9.27 7.77 -2.32
CA GLY A 224 -9.08 6.98 -3.56
C GLY A 224 -9.50 5.51 -3.45
N GLN A 225 -10.36 5.18 -2.50
CA GLN A 225 -10.88 3.83 -2.29
C GLN A 225 -12.41 3.90 -2.12
N ALA A 226 -13.08 2.77 -2.31
CA ALA A 226 -14.50 2.63 -2.06
C ALA A 226 -14.88 1.20 -1.65
N ILE A 227 -15.97 1.06 -0.93
CA ILE A 227 -16.68 -0.20 -0.82
C ILE A 227 -17.62 -0.30 -2.01
N VAL A 228 -17.42 -1.34 -2.81
CA VAL A 228 -18.31 -1.71 -3.94
C VAL A 228 -19.11 -2.93 -3.55
N LEU A 229 -20.39 -2.91 -3.85
CA LEU A 229 -21.27 -4.08 -3.75
C LEU A 229 -21.73 -4.52 -5.12
N HIS A 230 -21.95 -5.83 -5.28
CA HIS A 230 -22.58 -6.40 -6.46
C HIS A 230 -24.01 -5.89 -6.61
N ASN A 231 -24.49 -5.67 -7.84
CA ASN A 231 -25.83 -5.14 -8.13
C ASN A 231 -26.97 -5.96 -7.52
N LYS A 232 -26.78 -7.26 -7.23
CA LYS A 232 -27.78 -8.09 -6.52
C LYS A 232 -28.06 -7.64 -5.09
N HIS A 233 -27.22 -6.72 -4.54
CA HIS A 233 -27.34 -6.22 -3.16
C HIS A 233 -27.80 -4.77 -3.06
N LYS A 234 -28.46 -4.22 -4.10
CA LYS A 234 -28.99 -2.84 -4.08
C LYS A 234 -30.00 -2.59 -2.96
N ASP A 235 -30.70 -3.63 -2.53
CA ASP A 235 -31.65 -3.65 -1.41
C ASP A 235 -31.00 -3.91 -0.04
N LYS A 236 -29.69 -4.26 0.00
CA LYS A 236 -28.94 -4.60 1.21
C LYS A 236 -27.81 -3.60 1.50
N ARG A 237 -28.12 -2.33 1.36
CA ARG A 237 -27.13 -1.25 1.57
C ARG A 237 -26.82 -0.99 3.04
N ASP A 238 -27.69 -1.40 3.97
CA ASP A 238 -27.41 -1.34 5.41
C ASP A 238 -26.35 -2.40 5.78
N PRO A 239 -25.17 -1.98 6.32
CA PRO A 239 -24.09 -2.91 6.68
C PRO A 239 -24.50 -3.98 7.69
N LYS A 240 -25.49 -3.71 8.55
CA LYS A 240 -26.04 -4.70 9.50
C LYS A 240 -26.59 -5.95 8.82
N LYS A 241 -26.91 -5.85 7.52
CA LYS A 241 -27.42 -6.96 6.70
C LYS A 241 -26.33 -7.74 5.97
N TRP A 242 -25.05 -7.45 6.20
CA TRP A 242 -23.93 -8.07 5.47
C TRP A 242 -23.40 -9.37 6.11
N LYS A 243 -24.08 -9.87 7.14
CA LYS A 243 -23.72 -11.16 7.73
C LYS A 243 -23.66 -12.26 6.66
N GLY A 244 -22.52 -12.96 6.58
CA GLY A 244 -22.21 -13.97 5.58
C GLY A 244 -21.70 -13.44 4.25
N PHE A 245 -21.57 -12.13 4.04
CA PHE A 245 -21.00 -11.57 2.82
C PHE A 245 -19.52 -11.87 2.69
N LYS A 246 -19.08 -12.05 1.44
CA LYS A 246 -17.69 -12.28 1.04
C LYS A 246 -17.14 -11.00 0.46
N PHE A 247 -16.14 -10.42 1.13
CA PHE A 247 -15.48 -9.21 0.69
C PHE A 247 -14.05 -9.47 0.21
N GLY A 248 -13.66 -8.83 -0.89
CA GLY A 248 -12.29 -8.75 -1.35
C GLY A 248 -11.56 -7.54 -0.74
N VAL A 249 -10.31 -7.73 -0.35
CA VAL A 249 -9.36 -6.64 -0.04
C VAL A 249 -8.04 -6.90 -0.76
N PRO A 250 -7.27 -5.86 -1.14
CA PRO A 250 -6.10 -6.05 -2.01
C PRO A 250 -4.90 -6.70 -1.32
N PHE A 251 -4.78 -6.51 -0.02
CA PHE A 251 -3.70 -7.04 0.80
C PHE A 251 -4.06 -6.96 2.28
N GLU A 252 -3.51 -7.84 3.09
CA GLU A 252 -3.78 -7.88 4.54
C GLU A 252 -3.27 -6.63 5.28
N TYR A 253 -2.06 -6.17 4.95
CA TYR A 253 -1.48 -4.93 5.49
C TYR A 253 -1.85 -3.75 4.60
N SER A 254 -3.14 -3.42 4.57
CA SER A 254 -3.67 -2.35 3.73
C SER A 254 -4.70 -1.49 4.47
N MET A 255 -4.77 -0.22 4.11
CA MET A 255 -5.86 0.64 4.57
C MET A 255 -7.23 0.10 4.17
N HIS A 256 -7.32 -0.56 3.01
CA HIS A 256 -8.53 -1.22 2.54
C HIS A 256 -9.06 -2.26 3.54
N ASN A 257 -8.16 -3.15 4.01
CA ASN A 257 -8.52 -4.15 5.00
C ASN A 257 -8.89 -3.51 6.34
N PHE A 258 -8.10 -2.55 6.81
CA PHE A 258 -8.35 -1.91 8.11
C PHE A 258 -9.61 -1.06 8.10
N LEU A 259 -9.88 -0.31 7.03
CA LEU A 259 -11.11 0.50 6.92
C LEU A 259 -12.36 -0.37 6.73
N LEU A 260 -12.28 -1.48 5.99
CA LEU A 260 -13.41 -2.42 5.88
C LEU A 260 -13.75 -3.02 7.24
N ARG A 261 -12.74 -3.52 7.97
CA ARG A 261 -12.90 -4.07 9.33
C ARG A 261 -13.45 -3.03 10.29
N TYR A 262 -12.90 -1.83 10.24
CA TYR A 262 -13.36 -0.70 11.05
C TYR A 262 -14.83 -0.41 10.76
N TYR A 263 -15.17 -0.21 9.49
CA TYR A 263 -16.51 0.14 9.02
C TYR A 263 -17.57 -0.88 9.49
N VAL A 264 -17.37 -2.17 9.20
CA VAL A 264 -18.36 -3.19 9.59
C VAL A 264 -18.46 -3.35 11.10
N ALA A 265 -17.37 -3.17 11.84
CA ALA A 265 -17.37 -3.24 13.30
C ALA A 265 -18.18 -2.10 13.95
N GLU A 266 -18.15 -0.89 13.38
CA GLU A 266 -18.96 0.23 13.84
C GLU A 266 -20.47 -0.02 13.63
N PHE A 267 -20.85 -0.91 12.71
CA PHE A 267 -22.23 -1.39 12.54
C PHE A 267 -22.55 -2.65 13.36
N GLY A 268 -21.65 -3.09 14.23
CA GLY A 268 -21.86 -4.21 15.15
C GLY A 268 -21.61 -5.58 14.57
N LEU A 269 -20.89 -5.67 13.44
CA LEU A 269 -20.45 -6.93 12.85
C LEU A 269 -18.97 -7.22 13.22
N ASP A 270 -18.69 -8.43 13.72
CA ASP A 270 -17.31 -8.88 13.86
C ASP A 270 -16.77 -9.30 12.48
N PRO A 271 -15.74 -8.60 11.94
CA PRO A 271 -15.24 -8.88 10.59
C PRO A 271 -14.57 -10.26 10.45
N ASP A 272 -14.20 -10.91 11.55
CA ASP A 272 -13.62 -12.26 11.53
C ASP A 272 -14.67 -13.37 11.67
N VAL A 273 -15.90 -13.03 12.09
CA VAL A 273 -16.97 -14.00 12.38
C VAL A 273 -18.17 -13.80 11.44
N ASP A 274 -18.60 -12.55 11.29
CA ASP A 274 -19.87 -12.24 10.61
C ASP A 274 -19.75 -12.06 9.10
N ILE A 275 -18.56 -11.74 8.59
CA ILE A 275 -18.25 -11.65 7.15
C ILE A 275 -17.04 -12.49 6.80
N GLN A 276 -16.77 -12.67 5.52
CA GLN A 276 -15.57 -13.33 5.03
C GLN A 276 -14.71 -12.33 4.27
N ILE A 277 -13.51 -12.03 4.77
CA ILE A 277 -12.55 -11.17 4.08
C ILE A 277 -11.53 -12.04 3.37
N ARG A 278 -11.27 -11.76 2.09
CA ARG A 278 -10.30 -12.48 1.24
C ARG A 278 -9.35 -11.50 0.59
N VAL A 279 -8.08 -11.86 0.53
CA VAL A 279 -7.09 -11.10 -0.24
C VAL A 279 -7.29 -11.44 -1.71
N VAL A 280 -7.55 -10.41 -2.53
CA VAL A 280 -7.75 -10.53 -3.98
C VAL A 280 -6.99 -9.40 -4.67
N PRO A 281 -6.09 -9.68 -5.62
CA PRO A 281 -5.46 -8.63 -6.41
C PRO A 281 -6.50 -7.73 -7.08
N PRO A 282 -6.33 -6.39 -7.07
CA PRO A 282 -7.36 -5.47 -7.57
C PRO A 282 -7.86 -5.76 -8.99
N PRO A 283 -7.01 -6.13 -9.96
CA PRO A 283 -7.48 -6.48 -11.31
C PRO A 283 -8.43 -7.68 -11.35
N GLU A 284 -8.35 -8.58 -10.37
CA GLU A 284 -9.19 -9.77 -10.29
C GLU A 284 -10.51 -9.53 -9.57
N MET A 285 -10.61 -8.44 -8.78
CA MET A 285 -11.79 -8.14 -7.96
C MET A 285 -13.07 -7.99 -8.79
N VAL A 286 -12.98 -7.29 -9.94
CA VAL A 286 -14.13 -7.07 -10.83
C VAL A 286 -14.63 -8.39 -11.43
N ALA A 287 -13.71 -9.27 -11.84
CA ALA A 287 -14.06 -10.59 -12.35
C ALA A 287 -14.68 -11.47 -11.28
N ASN A 288 -14.13 -11.47 -10.06
CA ASN A 288 -14.68 -12.22 -8.92
C ASN A 288 -16.06 -11.69 -8.49
N LEU A 289 -16.26 -10.36 -8.53
CA LEU A 289 -17.58 -9.77 -8.28
C LEU A 289 -18.59 -10.22 -9.34
N ARG A 290 -18.21 -10.17 -10.63
CA ARG A 290 -19.05 -10.62 -11.76
C ARG A 290 -19.45 -12.09 -11.66
N ALA A 291 -18.51 -12.94 -11.26
CA ALA A 291 -18.73 -14.38 -11.08
C ALA A 291 -19.57 -14.71 -9.83
N GLY A 292 -19.83 -13.73 -8.94
CA GLY A 292 -20.54 -13.94 -7.68
C GLY A 292 -19.71 -14.61 -6.59
N ASN A 293 -18.39 -14.74 -6.81
CA ASN A 293 -17.45 -15.22 -5.79
C ASN A 293 -17.28 -14.24 -4.64
N LEU A 294 -17.51 -12.96 -4.90
CA LEU A 294 -17.57 -11.87 -3.92
C LEU A 294 -18.96 -11.23 -3.93
N ASP A 295 -19.41 -10.79 -2.77
CA ASP A 295 -20.59 -9.95 -2.59
C ASP A 295 -20.25 -8.48 -2.71
N GLY A 296 -19.01 -8.12 -2.38
CA GLY A 296 -18.46 -6.80 -2.50
C GLY A 296 -16.94 -6.82 -2.30
N TYR A 297 -16.33 -5.66 -2.36
CA TYR A 297 -14.92 -5.48 -2.03
C TYR A 297 -14.65 -4.05 -1.57
N LEU A 298 -13.58 -3.86 -0.82
CA LEU A 298 -12.95 -2.56 -0.63
C LEU A 298 -11.65 -2.56 -1.42
N SER A 299 -11.59 -1.76 -2.46
CA SER A 299 -10.51 -1.76 -3.45
C SER A 299 -9.98 -0.35 -3.71
N PRO A 300 -8.73 -0.23 -4.16
CA PRO A 300 -8.28 1.02 -4.77
C PRO A 300 -8.95 1.23 -6.14
N ASP A 301 -9.08 2.50 -6.52
CA ASP A 301 -9.44 2.84 -7.88
C ASP A 301 -8.28 2.52 -8.87
N PRO A 302 -8.58 2.20 -10.14
CA PRO A 302 -9.84 2.44 -10.82
C PRO A 302 -10.85 1.28 -10.77
N PHE A 303 -10.59 0.21 -10.03
CA PHE A 303 -11.40 -1.01 -10.07
C PHE A 303 -12.78 -0.83 -9.45
N ASN A 304 -12.96 0.13 -8.55
CA ASN A 304 -14.27 0.52 -8.05
C ASN A 304 -15.12 1.12 -9.20
N GLN A 305 -14.58 2.11 -9.89
CA GLN A 305 -15.25 2.73 -11.03
C GLN A 305 -15.41 1.76 -12.19
N ARG A 306 -14.47 0.83 -12.37
CA ARG A 306 -14.56 -0.22 -13.39
C ARG A 306 -15.76 -1.13 -13.20
N ALA A 307 -16.09 -1.53 -11.97
CA ALA A 307 -17.28 -2.34 -11.70
C ALA A 307 -18.59 -1.60 -12.06
N VAL A 308 -18.63 -0.29 -11.82
CA VAL A 308 -19.74 0.57 -12.22
C VAL A 308 -19.82 0.68 -13.74
N TRP A 309 -18.70 0.94 -14.40
CA TRP A 309 -18.57 1.04 -15.85
C TRP A 309 -19.06 -0.23 -16.55
N GLU A 310 -18.72 -1.40 -16.01
CA GLU A 310 -19.17 -2.69 -16.52
C GLU A 310 -20.57 -3.11 -16.05
N LYS A 311 -21.27 -2.24 -15.30
CA LYS A 311 -22.62 -2.49 -14.77
C LYS A 311 -22.74 -3.74 -13.89
N ILE A 312 -21.66 -4.08 -13.16
CA ILE A 312 -21.60 -5.26 -12.29
C ILE A 312 -21.93 -4.89 -10.85
N GLY A 313 -21.48 -3.73 -10.42
CA GLY A 313 -21.60 -3.25 -9.05
C GLY A 313 -21.95 -1.78 -8.98
N PHE A 314 -22.08 -1.30 -7.76
CA PHE A 314 -22.29 0.11 -7.43
C PHE A 314 -21.38 0.52 -6.28
N LEU A 315 -21.07 1.81 -6.21
CA LEU A 315 -20.33 2.39 -5.10
C LEU A 315 -21.28 2.49 -3.90
N HIS A 316 -20.97 1.76 -2.83
CA HIS A 316 -21.73 1.83 -1.60
C HIS A 316 -21.36 3.07 -0.79
N ILE A 317 -20.07 3.27 -0.58
CA ILE A 317 -19.48 4.40 0.14
C ILE A 317 -18.04 4.65 -0.35
N LEU A 318 -17.64 5.90 -0.46
CA LEU A 318 -16.23 6.26 -0.61
C LEU A 318 -15.55 6.20 0.76
N THR A 319 -14.32 5.73 0.83
CA THR A 319 -13.60 5.64 2.11
C THR A 319 -13.31 6.99 2.74
N LYS A 320 -13.27 8.07 1.96
CA LYS A 320 -13.22 9.44 2.51
C LYS A 320 -14.41 9.76 3.43
N GLU A 321 -15.55 9.10 3.26
CA GLU A 321 -16.71 9.24 4.14
C GLU A 321 -16.56 8.45 5.45
N ILE A 322 -15.63 7.50 5.50
CA ILE A 322 -15.22 6.79 6.71
C ILE A 322 -14.16 7.62 7.44
N TRP A 323 -13.13 8.04 6.73
CA TRP A 323 -12.05 8.89 7.22
C TRP A 323 -11.56 9.80 6.10
N GLU A 324 -11.94 11.07 6.14
CA GLU A 324 -11.49 12.06 5.16
C GLU A 324 -9.99 12.33 5.30
N GLY A 325 -9.28 12.25 4.16
CA GLY A 325 -7.83 12.45 4.13
C GLY A 325 -7.01 11.26 4.63
N HIS A 326 -7.63 10.06 4.77
CA HIS A 326 -6.86 8.88 5.15
C HIS A 326 -5.77 8.54 4.13
N PRO A 327 -4.58 8.07 4.58
CA PRO A 327 -3.53 7.67 3.66
C PRO A 327 -3.94 6.38 2.93
N CYS A 328 -3.48 6.21 1.69
CA CYS A 328 -3.73 4.98 0.94
C CYS A 328 -2.42 4.33 0.54
N CYS A 329 -1.68 4.97 -0.35
CA CYS A 329 -0.43 4.46 -0.89
C CYS A 329 0.73 5.41 -0.66
N ALA A 330 1.92 4.86 -0.76
CA ALA A 330 3.16 5.52 -0.41
C ALA A 330 4.29 5.16 -1.35
N PHE A 331 5.19 6.10 -1.52
CA PHE A 331 6.54 5.86 -1.98
C PHE A 331 7.37 5.36 -0.79
N ALA A 332 8.00 4.20 -0.95
CA ALA A 332 8.79 3.58 0.09
C ALA A 332 10.07 2.93 -0.47
N CYS A 333 11.12 2.91 0.34
CA CYS A 333 12.37 2.24 0.03
C CYS A 333 12.99 1.66 1.31
N SER A 334 14.02 0.83 1.16
CA SER A 334 14.79 0.37 2.31
C SER A 334 15.61 1.52 2.91
N GLN A 335 15.79 1.52 4.23
CA GLN A 335 16.71 2.46 4.89
C GLN A 335 18.14 2.32 4.34
N GLN A 336 18.53 1.10 3.97
CA GLN A 336 19.84 0.84 3.36
C GLN A 336 20.00 1.60 2.04
N PHE A 337 19.01 1.56 1.13
CA PHE A 337 19.07 2.29 -0.13
C PHE A 337 19.27 3.79 0.10
N ALA A 338 18.49 4.37 1.01
CA ALA A 338 18.58 5.81 1.31
C ALA A 338 19.93 6.20 1.94
N SER A 339 20.51 5.34 2.80
CA SER A 339 21.79 5.62 3.44
C SER A 339 23.01 5.41 2.53
N GLU A 340 22.94 4.46 1.61
CA GLU A 340 24.00 4.19 0.63
C GLU A 340 23.96 5.15 -0.56
N ASN A 341 22.80 5.72 -0.87
CA ASN A 341 22.58 6.57 -2.04
C ASN A 341 21.86 7.88 -1.68
N PRO A 342 22.43 8.72 -0.78
CA PRO A 342 21.70 9.88 -0.21
C PRO A 342 21.33 10.95 -1.24
N ASN A 343 22.18 11.21 -2.25
CA ASN A 343 21.86 12.18 -3.31
C ASN A 343 20.81 11.62 -4.26
N THR A 344 20.92 10.35 -4.62
CA THR A 344 19.94 9.62 -5.45
C THR A 344 18.60 9.55 -4.76
N TYR A 345 18.56 9.21 -3.47
CA TYR A 345 17.36 9.22 -2.63
C TYR A 345 16.71 10.59 -2.61
N THR A 346 17.50 11.65 -2.42
CA THR A 346 17.00 13.03 -2.40
C THR A 346 16.41 13.44 -3.76
N ALA A 347 17.10 13.10 -4.86
CA ALA A 347 16.62 13.34 -6.21
C ALA A 347 15.29 12.62 -6.48
N LEU A 348 15.21 11.36 -6.06
CA LEU A 348 14.03 10.54 -6.23
C LEU A 348 12.85 11.07 -5.38
N LEU A 349 13.08 11.41 -4.11
CA LEU A 349 12.06 12.02 -3.26
C LEU A 349 11.55 13.34 -3.84
N ARG A 350 12.45 14.20 -4.35
CA ARG A 350 12.05 15.45 -5.04
C ARG A 350 11.16 15.17 -6.23
N SER A 351 11.49 14.18 -7.05
CA SER A 351 10.68 13.83 -8.23
C SER A 351 9.28 13.35 -7.85
N ILE A 352 9.15 12.56 -6.79
CA ILE A 352 7.86 12.07 -6.30
C ILE A 352 7.04 13.18 -5.65
N VAL A 353 7.63 14.01 -4.81
CA VAL A 353 6.94 15.16 -4.18
C VAL A 353 6.46 16.16 -5.23
N ASP A 354 7.28 16.44 -6.24
CA ASP A 354 6.93 17.32 -7.35
C ASP A 354 5.77 16.77 -8.19
N ALA A 355 5.83 15.47 -8.55
CA ALA A 355 4.76 14.78 -9.24
C ALA A 355 3.46 14.71 -8.41
N THR A 356 3.57 14.46 -7.11
CA THR A 356 2.42 14.46 -6.19
C THR A 356 1.77 15.83 -6.13
N HIS A 357 2.57 16.90 -6.00
CA HIS A 357 2.06 18.27 -5.99
C HIS A 357 1.41 18.66 -7.33
N TYR A 358 1.96 18.21 -8.46
CA TYR A 358 1.33 18.40 -9.76
C TYR A 358 -0.06 17.73 -9.83
N SER A 359 -0.18 16.54 -9.23
CA SER A 359 -1.43 15.77 -9.17
C SER A 359 -2.50 16.36 -8.23
N GLN A 360 -2.10 17.19 -7.26
CA GLN A 360 -3.06 17.93 -6.40
C GLN A 360 -3.96 18.85 -7.20
N LYS A 361 -3.43 19.44 -8.27
CA LYS A 361 -4.13 20.41 -9.09
C LYS A 361 -5.19 19.72 -9.95
N HIS A 362 -6.46 20.07 -9.71
CA HIS A 362 -7.59 19.45 -10.41
C HIS A 362 -7.55 19.69 -11.92
N GLU A 363 -7.03 20.82 -12.37
CA GLU A 363 -6.87 21.14 -13.79
C GLU A 363 -5.95 20.17 -14.54
N ASN A 364 -4.99 19.55 -13.84
CA ASN A 364 -4.04 18.62 -14.45
C ASN A 364 -4.60 17.20 -14.56
N ARG A 365 -5.66 16.85 -13.83
CA ARG A 365 -6.11 15.46 -13.65
C ARG A 365 -6.62 14.79 -14.92
N LYS A 366 -7.13 15.55 -15.88
CA LYS A 366 -7.52 15.00 -17.19
C LYS A 366 -6.32 14.62 -18.04
N GLU A 367 -5.30 15.46 -18.08
CA GLU A 367 -4.03 15.16 -18.74
C GLU A 367 -3.36 13.94 -18.08
N ILE A 368 -3.27 13.93 -16.76
CA ILE A 368 -2.73 12.79 -16.01
C ILE A 368 -3.50 11.50 -16.33
N ALA A 369 -4.85 11.56 -16.42
CA ALA A 369 -5.64 10.38 -16.77
C ALA A 369 -5.27 9.81 -18.14
N GLN A 370 -4.97 10.66 -19.11
CA GLN A 370 -4.52 10.25 -20.45
C GLN A 370 -3.15 9.59 -20.39
N GLU A 371 -2.21 10.18 -19.64
CA GLU A 371 -0.83 9.71 -19.54
C GLU A 371 -0.70 8.36 -18.81
N ILE A 372 -1.51 8.12 -17.78
CA ILE A 372 -1.40 6.88 -16.97
C ILE A 372 -2.34 5.75 -17.42
N SER A 373 -3.34 6.03 -18.27
CA SER A 373 -4.31 5.03 -18.76
C SER A 373 -3.72 3.96 -19.68
N PRO A 374 -2.66 4.24 -20.50
CA PRO A 374 -2.16 3.29 -21.47
C PRO A 374 -1.77 1.94 -20.90
N LYS A 375 -1.60 0.97 -21.82
CA LYS A 375 -1.26 -0.43 -21.55
C LYS A 375 0.00 -0.62 -20.71
N ASN A 376 0.98 0.26 -20.88
CA ASN A 376 2.24 0.21 -20.13
C ASN A 376 2.05 0.54 -18.65
N TYR A 377 0.98 1.26 -18.31
CA TYR A 377 0.69 1.75 -16.97
C TYR A 377 -0.58 1.09 -16.41
N LEU A 378 -1.71 1.78 -16.32
CA LEU A 378 -2.92 1.23 -15.70
C LEU A 378 -3.62 0.19 -16.56
N ASN A 379 -3.51 0.29 -17.90
CA ASN A 379 -4.27 -0.55 -18.84
C ASN A 379 -5.78 -0.48 -18.58
N GLN A 380 -6.31 0.74 -18.50
CA GLN A 380 -7.72 1.01 -18.22
C GLN A 380 -8.30 1.98 -19.26
N PRO A 381 -9.63 1.95 -19.48
CA PRO A 381 -10.28 3.00 -20.27
C PRO A 381 -9.99 4.38 -19.68
N VAL A 382 -9.57 5.32 -20.50
CA VAL A 382 -9.27 6.69 -20.04
C VAL A 382 -10.47 7.31 -19.32
N GLN A 383 -11.69 7.05 -19.79
CA GLN A 383 -12.92 7.56 -19.18
C GLN A 383 -13.14 7.05 -17.75
N VAL A 384 -12.72 5.81 -17.45
CA VAL A 384 -12.79 5.25 -16.09
C VAL A 384 -11.78 5.95 -15.19
N VAL A 385 -10.55 6.14 -15.68
CA VAL A 385 -9.50 6.83 -14.92
C VAL A 385 -9.83 8.31 -14.72
N GLU A 386 -10.38 8.96 -15.74
CA GLU A 386 -10.82 10.36 -15.68
C GLU A 386 -11.93 10.55 -14.63
N GLN A 387 -12.96 9.68 -14.60
CA GLN A 387 -14.02 9.72 -13.58
C GLN A 387 -13.45 9.65 -12.16
N VAL A 388 -12.43 8.84 -11.96
CA VAL A 388 -11.78 8.72 -10.66
C VAL A 388 -10.99 9.98 -10.31
N LEU A 389 -10.11 10.42 -11.20
CA LEU A 389 -9.19 11.52 -10.90
C LEU A 389 -9.89 12.87 -10.81
N THR A 390 -10.92 13.12 -11.63
CA THR A 390 -11.68 14.36 -11.58
C THR A 390 -12.75 14.38 -10.48
N GLY A 391 -13.17 13.19 -9.99
CA GLY A 391 -14.24 13.06 -9.03
C GLY A 391 -15.64 13.32 -9.62
N TYR A 392 -15.76 13.34 -10.94
CA TYR A 392 -17.05 13.41 -11.64
C TYR A 392 -17.39 12.04 -12.21
N TYR A 393 -18.28 11.29 -11.55
CA TYR A 393 -18.45 9.85 -11.81
C TYR A 393 -19.87 9.36 -11.63
N ALA A 394 -20.22 8.27 -12.35
CA ALA A 394 -21.46 7.52 -12.12
C ALA A 394 -21.30 6.61 -10.87
N ASP A 395 -22.32 6.57 -10.03
CA ASP A 395 -22.32 5.78 -8.77
C ASP A 395 -22.78 4.32 -8.93
N GLY A 396 -23.37 3.97 -10.09
CA GLY A 396 -23.96 2.64 -10.33
C GLY A 396 -25.38 2.46 -9.79
N LEU A 397 -25.93 3.51 -9.16
CA LEU A 397 -27.30 3.55 -8.62
C LEU A 397 -28.24 4.44 -9.48
N GLY A 398 -27.73 4.99 -10.56
CA GLY A 398 -28.44 5.88 -11.48
C GLY A 398 -28.11 7.35 -11.29
N GLY A 399 -27.24 7.68 -10.33
CA GLY A 399 -26.76 9.04 -10.06
C GLY A 399 -25.39 9.32 -10.68
N VAL A 400 -25.14 10.62 -10.88
CA VAL A 400 -23.81 11.15 -11.19
C VAL A 400 -23.39 12.01 -10.01
N GLN A 401 -22.18 11.77 -9.51
CA GLN A 401 -21.63 12.44 -8.36
C GLN A 401 -20.53 13.42 -8.79
N ASN A 402 -20.34 14.48 -8.01
CA ASN A 402 -19.23 15.41 -8.17
C ASN A 402 -18.52 15.56 -6.83
N VAL A 403 -17.46 14.78 -6.64
CA VAL A 403 -16.63 14.73 -5.43
C VAL A 403 -15.17 14.89 -5.85
N PRO A 404 -14.69 16.12 -6.08
CA PRO A 404 -13.37 16.39 -6.64
C PRO A 404 -12.20 15.75 -5.86
N ASN A 405 -12.35 15.61 -4.53
CA ASN A 405 -11.38 14.95 -3.65
C ASN A 405 -11.73 13.48 -3.36
N ARG A 406 -12.48 12.79 -4.26
CA ARG A 406 -12.70 11.33 -4.20
C ARG A 406 -11.38 10.59 -4.06
N ILE A 407 -10.38 10.97 -4.84
CA ILE A 407 -8.96 10.71 -4.64
C ILE A 407 -8.26 12.06 -4.58
N ASP A 408 -7.28 12.18 -3.68
CA ASP A 408 -6.45 13.37 -3.62
C ASP A 408 -4.99 12.99 -3.39
N PHE A 409 -4.09 13.95 -3.52
CA PHE A 409 -2.66 13.73 -3.52
C PHE A 409 -2.00 14.67 -2.51
N ASP A 410 -1.41 14.12 -1.46
CA ASP A 410 -0.69 14.87 -0.43
C ASP A 410 0.59 14.09 -0.09
N PRO A 411 1.79 14.67 -0.32
CA PRO A 411 3.02 13.93 -0.08
C PRO A 411 3.39 13.81 1.41
N PHE A 412 2.70 14.50 2.31
CA PHE A 412 3.14 14.59 3.70
C PHE A 412 2.75 13.34 4.52
N PRO A 413 3.73 12.57 5.04
CA PRO A 413 3.50 11.36 5.82
C PRO A 413 3.28 11.72 7.30
N TRP A 414 2.06 12.07 7.69
CA TRP A 414 1.73 12.37 9.07
C TRP A 414 2.02 11.20 10.00
N HIS A 415 2.77 11.42 11.08
CA HIS A 415 3.01 10.40 12.10
C HIS A 415 1.72 9.91 12.74
N SER A 416 0.71 10.77 12.89
CA SER A 416 -0.62 10.37 13.38
C SER A 416 -1.32 9.34 12.50
N MET A 417 -1.06 9.32 11.17
CA MET A 417 -1.56 8.25 10.28
C MET A 417 -0.94 6.89 10.65
N ALA A 418 0.39 6.87 10.87
CA ALA A 418 1.09 5.66 11.31
C ALA A 418 0.58 5.17 12.67
N VAL A 419 0.38 6.06 13.62
CA VAL A 419 -0.16 5.72 14.94
C VAL A 419 -1.53 5.07 14.80
N TRP A 420 -2.43 5.63 14.00
CA TRP A 420 -3.74 5.00 13.77
C TRP A 420 -3.62 3.62 13.14
N ILE A 421 -2.78 3.47 12.12
CA ILE A 421 -2.55 2.18 11.45
C ILE A 421 -2.06 1.14 12.46
N LEU A 422 -1.11 1.49 13.30
CA LEU A 422 -0.58 0.61 14.35
C LEU A 422 -1.66 0.21 15.36
N THR A 423 -2.57 1.14 15.74
CA THR A 423 -3.72 0.77 16.60
C THR A 423 -4.64 -0.25 15.94
N GLN A 424 -4.90 -0.12 14.63
CA GLN A 424 -5.70 -1.11 13.91
C GLN A 424 -4.95 -2.43 13.71
N MET A 425 -3.65 -2.40 13.45
CA MET A 425 -2.83 -3.63 13.41
C MET A 425 -2.90 -4.37 14.75
N LYS A 426 -2.83 -3.67 15.88
CA LYS A 426 -2.96 -4.26 17.22
C LYS A 426 -4.39 -4.75 17.45
N ARG A 427 -5.40 -3.93 17.15
CA ARG A 427 -6.83 -4.28 17.31
C ARG A 427 -7.20 -5.59 16.61
N TRP A 428 -6.69 -5.81 15.43
CA TRP A 428 -7.02 -6.97 14.60
C TRP A 428 -6.01 -8.12 14.72
N GLY A 429 -5.05 -8.02 15.66
CA GLY A 429 -4.12 -9.12 15.98
C GLY A 429 -2.97 -9.30 14.97
N TYR A 430 -2.67 -8.30 14.13
CA TYR A 430 -1.52 -8.34 13.23
C TYR A 430 -0.20 -8.09 13.96
N ILE A 431 -0.26 -7.37 15.06
CA ILE A 431 0.83 -7.13 16.01
C ILE A 431 0.30 -7.28 17.43
N SER A 432 1.17 -7.59 18.40
CA SER A 432 0.82 -7.82 19.80
C SER A 432 1.84 -7.21 20.76
N GLY A 433 1.53 -7.19 22.04
CA GLY A 433 2.39 -6.64 23.09
C GLY A 433 2.25 -5.12 23.26
N ASP A 434 3.18 -4.54 24.01
CA ASP A 434 3.27 -3.10 24.16
C ASP A 434 3.89 -2.50 22.91
N ILE A 435 3.24 -1.49 22.35
CA ILE A 435 3.66 -0.83 21.11
C ILE A 435 4.04 0.61 21.42
N ASN A 436 5.29 0.97 21.17
CA ASN A 436 5.71 2.37 21.18
C ASN A 436 5.32 3.04 19.87
N TYR A 437 4.02 3.41 19.76
CA TYR A 437 3.43 3.97 18.55
C TYR A 437 4.21 5.17 18.01
N LYS A 438 4.61 6.09 18.89
CA LYS A 438 5.34 7.29 18.53
C LYS A 438 6.69 6.95 17.88
N GLN A 439 7.46 6.12 18.55
CA GLN A 439 8.80 5.75 18.06
C GLN A 439 8.73 5.04 16.70
N ILE A 440 7.82 4.09 16.51
CA ILE A 440 7.67 3.37 15.26
C ILE A 440 7.20 4.33 14.15
N ALA A 441 6.23 5.18 14.44
CA ALA A 441 5.74 6.18 13.49
C ALA A 441 6.87 7.10 12.99
N GLU A 442 7.67 7.65 13.91
CA GLU A 442 8.77 8.57 13.59
C GLU A 442 9.95 7.90 12.87
N GLN A 443 10.17 6.61 13.09
CA GLN A 443 11.21 5.84 12.41
C GLN A 443 10.85 5.46 10.97
N VAL A 444 9.59 5.21 10.70
CA VAL A 444 9.14 4.71 9.40
C VAL A 444 8.61 5.82 8.51
N TYR A 445 7.81 6.74 9.05
CA TYR A 445 7.23 7.85 8.32
C TYR A 445 8.13 9.07 8.43
N LEU A 446 8.90 9.37 7.37
CA LEU A 446 9.91 10.42 7.41
C LEU A 446 9.32 11.81 7.12
N ALA A 447 8.45 12.27 8.02
CA ALA A 447 7.78 13.56 7.89
C ALA A 447 8.76 14.76 7.79
N SER A 448 9.92 14.68 8.46
CA SER A 448 10.96 15.70 8.36
C SER A 448 11.61 15.78 6.98
N ASP A 449 11.77 14.63 6.29
CA ASP A 449 12.34 14.60 4.95
C ASP A 449 11.34 15.14 3.93
N ALA A 450 10.05 14.78 4.10
CA ALA A 450 8.96 15.34 3.30
C ALA A 450 8.88 16.86 3.46
N GLU A 451 8.86 17.37 4.72
CA GLU A 451 8.80 18.80 5.02
C GLU A 451 9.95 19.58 4.35
N LYS A 452 11.18 19.10 4.55
CA LYS A 452 12.36 19.72 3.96
C LYS A 452 12.31 19.71 2.43
N THR A 453 11.89 18.60 1.84
CA THR A 453 11.76 18.46 0.39
C THR A 453 10.68 19.39 -0.16
N MET A 454 9.50 19.44 0.47
CA MET A 454 8.43 20.35 0.08
C MET A 454 8.89 21.81 0.13
N ARG A 455 9.53 22.24 1.23
CA ARG A 455 10.07 23.60 1.37
C ARG A 455 11.14 23.90 0.33
N ALA A 456 12.05 22.97 0.07
CA ALA A 456 13.10 23.14 -0.94
C ALA A 456 12.55 23.30 -2.36
N LEU A 457 11.38 22.73 -2.64
CA LEU A 457 10.64 22.87 -3.88
C LEU A 457 9.71 24.09 -3.91
N GLY A 458 9.64 24.86 -2.83
CA GLY A 458 8.77 26.03 -2.70
C GLY A 458 7.30 25.68 -2.43
N TYR A 459 7.01 24.46 -1.97
CA TYR A 459 5.65 24.02 -1.64
C TYR A 459 5.33 24.27 -0.17
N PRO A 460 4.06 24.52 0.18
CA PRO A 460 3.61 24.58 1.55
C PRO A 460 3.88 23.24 2.26
N ALA A 461 4.41 23.29 3.47
CA ALA A 461 4.62 22.12 4.29
C ALA A 461 4.06 22.34 5.70
N PRO A 462 3.47 21.32 6.33
CA PRO A 462 3.03 21.38 7.71
C PRO A 462 4.18 21.74 8.65
N THR A 463 3.86 22.40 9.76
CA THR A 463 4.81 22.74 10.85
C THR A 463 4.77 21.74 11.98
N THR A 464 3.79 20.84 11.97
CA THR A 464 3.61 19.72 12.91
C THR A 464 3.56 18.42 12.17
N THR A 465 3.88 17.32 12.81
CA THR A 465 3.84 15.98 12.24
C THR A 465 2.71 15.13 12.79
N TYR A 466 2.00 15.68 13.78
CA TYR A 466 0.84 15.05 14.42
C TYR A 466 -0.38 15.95 14.30
N GLN A 467 -1.53 15.35 14.06
CA GLN A 467 -2.84 15.98 14.11
C GLN A 467 -3.90 14.96 14.55
N ASN A 468 -5.01 15.45 15.07
CA ASN A 468 -6.17 14.63 15.37
C ASN A 468 -6.99 14.35 14.12
N TYR A 469 -7.77 13.27 14.16
CA TYR A 469 -8.70 12.89 13.08
C TYR A 469 -10.08 12.55 13.66
N THR A 470 -11.11 12.75 12.87
CA THR A 470 -12.45 12.19 13.12
C THR A 470 -12.70 11.06 12.15
N ILE A 471 -12.98 9.87 12.66
CA ILE A 471 -13.16 8.64 11.87
C ILE A 471 -14.51 8.04 12.26
N MET A 472 -15.50 8.10 11.34
CA MET A 472 -16.89 7.70 11.63
C MET A 472 -17.38 8.27 12.97
N ASP A 473 -17.30 9.58 13.14
CA ASP A 473 -17.73 10.34 14.33
C ASP A 473 -16.92 10.04 15.61
N LYS A 474 -15.86 9.23 15.53
CA LYS A 474 -14.92 9.01 16.65
C LYS A 474 -13.68 9.86 16.51
N GLU A 475 -13.41 10.64 17.55
CA GLU A 475 -12.17 11.41 17.65
C GLU A 475 -10.97 10.48 17.91
N PHE A 476 -9.93 10.65 17.12
CA PHE A 476 -8.65 9.99 17.26
C PHE A 476 -7.57 11.02 17.62
N ASP A 477 -7.10 10.95 18.86
CA ASP A 477 -5.95 11.67 19.35
C ASP A 477 -4.73 10.73 19.38
N PRO A 478 -3.70 10.92 18.55
CA PRO A 478 -2.54 10.03 18.50
C PRO A 478 -1.77 9.94 19.82
N ALA A 479 -1.89 10.94 20.70
CA ALA A 479 -1.31 10.89 22.05
C ALA A 479 -2.07 9.94 22.99
N LYS A 480 -3.29 9.52 22.61
CA LYS A 480 -4.16 8.62 23.40
C LYS A 480 -4.48 7.33 22.65
N ALA A 481 -3.52 6.80 21.91
CA ALA A 481 -3.70 5.65 21.04
C ALA A 481 -4.27 4.41 21.77
N GLU A 482 -3.77 4.09 22.96
CA GLU A 482 -4.29 2.96 23.76
C GLU A 482 -5.72 3.20 24.28
N ALA A 483 -6.04 4.42 24.71
CA ALA A 483 -7.41 4.76 25.12
C ALA A 483 -8.38 4.65 23.95
N TYR A 484 -7.95 5.08 22.74
CA TYR A 484 -8.73 4.91 21.52
C TYR A 484 -8.97 3.43 21.21
N LEU A 485 -7.93 2.60 21.34
CA LEU A 485 -8.04 1.14 21.15
C LEU A 485 -9.07 0.51 22.12
N GLN A 486 -9.06 0.94 23.39
CA GLN A 486 -9.99 0.44 24.41
C GLN A 486 -11.44 0.94 24.25
N SER A 487 -11.67 1.95 23.40
CA SER A 487 -13.01 2.50 23.16
C SER A 487 -13.91 1.63 22.27
N PHE A 488 -13.35 0.62 21.60
CA PHE A 488 -14.10 -0.22 20.67
C PHE A 488 -14.87 -1.34 21.37
N ALA A 489 -16.08 -1.63 20.90
CA ALA A 489 -16.90 -2.73 21.40
C ALA A 489 -16.43 -4.10 20.86
N ILE A 490 -15.95 -4.11 19.60
CA ILE A 490 -15.50 -5.33 18.92
C ILE A 490 -13.98 -5.27 18.79
N LYS A 491 -13.29 -6.27 19.33
CA LYS A 491 -11.83 -6.41 19.37
C LYS A 491 -11.14 -5.16 19.97
N LYS A 492 -10.74 -5.29 21.19
CA LYS A 492 -10.04 -4.24 21.97
C LYS A 492 -8.54 -4.52 21.98
#